data_24fc1008129dfe88e9d34d0fcb527103
#
_entry.id   24fc1008129dfe88e9d34d0fcb527103
#
_cell.length_a   1.000
_cell.length_b   1.000
_cell.length_c   1.000
_cell.angle_alpha   90.00
_cell.angle_beta   90.00
_cell.angle_gamma   90.00
#
_symmetry.space_group_name_H-M   'P 1'
#
loop_
_entity.id
_entity.type
_entity.pdbx_description
1 polymer ?
#
loop_
_entity_poly.entity_id
_entity_poly.type
_entity_poly.pdbx_seq_one_letter_code
_entity_poly.pdbx_strand_id
1 'polypeptide(L)'
;PKVIGRPVRSYNLSILGFWTLAFFYAQVGGHHLVGGPVPGWMVTLSIVQSMMMIVPVLAFAINMVCTIRGRVHLTQYSPTLRFMVFGAVMYVLSSLQGSFEALRAVNRVAHFTHFTVAHAHLGAYAFVTMVLFGAIYFMLPRVLHREWAWPRLIAVHFWLAATGIMVYFIFLTIGGWLQGTAMLDAAKPFMDSVAVTLPYLQW
;
A
#
# COMPACT_ATOMS: atom_id res chain seq x y z
N PRO A 1 1.26 15.53 11.72
CA PRO A 1 1.68 16.76 12.43
C PRO A 1 0.49 17.60 12.89
N LYS A 2 -0.37 18.10 11.99
CA LYS A 2 -1.48 19.02 12.33
C LYS A 2 -2.44 18.41 13.36
N VAL A 3 -2.91 17.18 13.16
CA VAL A 3 -3.86 16.51 14.07
C VAL A 3 -3.28 16.28 15.46
N ILE A 4 -1.99 16.01 15.56
CA ILE A 4 -1.31 15.72 16.85
C ILE A 4 -0.65 16.97 17.46
N GLY A 5 -0.74 18.14 16.82
CA GLY A 5 -0.15 19.38 17.31
C GLY A 5 1.37 19.34 17.48
N ARG A 6 2.08 18.63 16.57
CA ARG A 6 3.56 18.54 16.60
C ARG A 6 4.14 18.77 15.21
N PRO A 7 5.32 19.38 15.08
CA PRO A 7 6.06 19.42 13.83
C PRO A 7 6.51 18.01 13.45
N VAL A 8 6.85 17.83 12.17
CA VAL A 8 7.53 16.61 11.67
C VAL A 8 8.85 16.45 12.43
N ARG A 9 9.19 15.22 12.82
CA ARG A 9 10.40 14.96 13.62
C ARG A 9 11.67 15.42 12.93
N SER A 10 11.79 15.19 11.61
CA SER A 10 12.97 15.57 10.85
C SER A 10 12.56 16.10 9.48
N TYR A 11 12.85 17.36 9.24
CA TYR A 11 12.65 17.97 7.92
C TYR A 11 13.63 17.40 6.89
N ASN A 12 14.87 17.11 7.31
CA ASN A 12 15.88 16.51 6.44
C ASN A 12 15.47 15.12 5.95
N LEU A 13 14.87 14.28 6.81
CA LEU A 13 14.31 12.99 6.38
C LEU A 13 13.15 13.16 5.41
N SER A 14 12.34 14.21 5.56
CA SER A 14 11.27 14.51 4.60
C SER A 14 11.83 14.90 3.23
N ILE A 15 12.86 15.73 3.20
CA ILE A 15 13.55 16.13 1.95
C ILE A 15 14.21 14.91 1.29
N LEU A 16 14.97 14.12 2.06
CA LEU A 16 15.59 12.90 1.57
C LEU A 16 14.54 11.94 0.99
N GLY A 17 13.46 11.67 1.74
CA GLY A 17 12.39 10.80 1.31
C GLY A 17 11.71 11.29 0.03
N PHE A 18 11.44 12.59 -0.07
CA PHE A 18 10.82 13.18 -1.26
C PHE A 18 11.69 13.04 -2.51
N TRP A 19 12.94 13.47 -2.45
CA TRP A 19 13.82 13.46 -3.63
C TRP A 19 14.23 12.07 -4.06
N THR A 20 14.49 11.16 -3.11
CA THR A 20 14.77 9.75 -3.44
C THR A 20 13.54 9.05 -4.00
N LEU A 21 12.35 9.35 -3.48
CA LEU A 21 11.09 8.86 -4.06
C LEU A 21 10.93 9.36 -5.49
N ALA A 22 11.03 10.68 -5.72
CA ALA A 22 10.85 11.27 -7.03
C ALA A 22 11.84 10.70 -8.07
N PHE A 23 13.08 10.45 -7.66
CA PHE A 23 14.12 9.90 -8.54
C PHE A 23 13.89 8.42 -8.87
N PHE A 24 13.65 7.58 -7.84
CA PHE A 24 13.52 6.14 -8.07
C PHE A 24 12.16 5.74 -8.64
N TYR A 25 11.09 6.44 -8.28
CA TYR A 25 9.72 6.07 -8.67
C TYR A 25 9.46 6.16 -10.17
N ALA A 26 10.26 6.91 -10.91
CA ALA A 26 10.10 7.14 -12.34
C ALA A 26 10.05 5.83 -13.18
N GLN A 27 10.71 4.77 -12.73
CA GLN A 27 10.82 3.50 -13.48
C GLN A 27 10.30 2.28 -12.69
N VAL A 28 9.82 2.47 -11.46
CA VAL A 28 9.42 1.37 -10.58
C VAL A 28 8.36 0.46 -11.23
N GLY A 29 7.36 1.03 -11.90
CA GLY A 29 6.27 0.26 -12.54
C GLY A 29 6.70 -0.68 -13.67
N GLY A 30 7.91 -0.56 -14.19
CA GLY A 30 8.41 -1.41 -15.28
C GLY A 30 8.54 -2.90 -14.91
N HIS A 31 8.60 -3.24 -13.62
CA HIS A 31 8.59 -4.65 -13.19
C HIS A 31 7.24 -5.35 -13.39
N HIS A 32 6.15 -4.61 -13.62
CA HIS A 32 4.85 -5.17 -14.03
C HIS A 32 4.77 -5.45 -15.53
N LEU A 33 5.79 -5.10 -16.30
CA LEU A 33 5.88 -5.34 -17.75
C LEU A 33 6.82 -6.51 -18.10
N VAL A 34 7.23 -7.29 -17.12
CA VAL A 34 8.09 -8.48 -17.33
C VAL A 34 7.36 -9.47 -18.23
N GLY A 35 8.05 -9.96 -19.27
CA GLY A 35 7.45 -10.84 -20.28
C GLY A 35 6.73 -10.10 -21.41
N GLY A 36 6.55 -8.78 -21.32
CA GLY A 36 6.05 -7.94 -22.40
C GLY A 36 7.15 -7.52 -23.40
N PRO A 37 6.80 -6.76 -24.45
CA PRO A 37 7.73 -6.33 -25.50
C PRO A 37 8.59 -5.15 -25.05
N VAL A 38 9.24 -5.27 -23.89
CA VAL A 38 10.12 -4.25 -23.33
C VAL A 38 11.57 -4.74 -23.31
N PRO A 39 12.55 -3.86 -23.55
CA PRO A 39 13.96 -4.23 -23.50
C PRO A 39 14.37 -4.75 -22.12
N GLY A 40 15.18 -5.83 -22.06
CA GLY A 40 15.60 -6.46 -20.81
C GLY A 40 16.33 -5.53 -19.86
N TRP A 41 17.05 -4.49 -20.37
CA TRP A 41 17.71 -3.49 -19.53
C TRP A 41 16.70 -2.61 -18.78
N MET A 42 15.53 -2.28 -19.37
CA MET A 42 14.47 -1.52 -18.70
C MET A 42 13.90 -2.30 -17.53
N VAL A 43 13.65 -3.60 -17.70
CA VAL A 43 13.21 -4.47 -16.61
C VAL A 43 14.24 -4.50 -15.49
N THR A 44 15.53 -4.65 -15.84
CA THR A 44 16.60 -4.66 -14.84
C THR A 44 16.70 -3.34 -14.09
N LEU A 45 16.63 -2.21 -14.80
CA LEU A 45 16.60 -0.88 -14.21
C LEU A 45 15.41 -0.70 -13.25
N SER A 46 14.23 -1.14 -13.67
CA SER A 46 13.02 -1.11 -12.84
C SER A 46 13.17 -1.92 -11.56
N ILE A 47 13.77 -3.11 -11.61
CA ILE A 47 14.03 -3.94 -10.43
C ILE A 47 14.98 -3.22 -9.48
N VAL A 48 16.09 -2.68 -9.99
CA VAL A 48 17.04 -1.92 -9.16
C VAL A 48 16.36 -0.75 -8.48
N GLN A 49 15.58 0.05 -9.23
CA GLN A 49 14.88 1.20 -8.66
C GLN A 49 13.80 0.77 -7.65
N SER A 50 13.11 -0.34 -7.90
CA SER A 50 12.16 -0.91 -6.92
C SER A 50 12.84 -1.30 -5.61
N MET A 51 14.06 -1.82 -5.66
CA MET A 51 14.86 -2.09 -4.45
C MET A 51 15.31 -0.79 -3.77
N MET A 52 15.70 0.22 -4.54
CA MET A 52 16.09 1.53 -4.00
C MET A 52 14.94 2.29 -3.34
N MET A 53 13.67 1.92 -3.64
CA MET A 53 12.49 2.47 -2.95
C MET A 53 12.49 2.21 -1.44
N ILE A 54 13.26 1.25 -0.95
CA ILE A 54 13.45 1.02 0.49
C ILE A 54 13.95 2.29 1.20
N VAL A 55 14.81 3.09 0.54
CA VAL A 55 15.38 4.33 1.11
C VAL A 55 14.29 5.36 1.46
N PRO A 56 13.45 5.84 0.52
CA PRO A 56 12.40 6.80 0.85
C PRO A 56 11.34 6.22 1.78
N VAL A 57 11.04 4.93 1.66
CA VAL A 57 10.06 4.24 2.53
C VAL A 57 10.54 4.22 3.99
N LEU A 58 11.80 3.88 4.23
CA LEU A 58 12.38 3.91 5.58
C LEU A 58 12.49 5.34 6.12
N ALA A 59 12.89 6.31 5.30
CA ALA A 59 12.93 7.72 5.69
C ALA A 59 11.54 8.21 6.14
N PHE A 60 10.48 7.86 5.38
CA PHE A 60 9.10 8.15 5.74
C PHE A 60 8.71 7.43 7.04
N ALA A 61 8.92 6.11 7.13
CA ALA A 61 8.53 5.31 8.28
C ALA A 61 9.15 5.81 9.58
N ILE A 62 10.46 6.04 9.60
CA ILE A 62 11.20 6.57 10.76
C ILE A 62 10.63 7.94 11.14
N ASN A 63 10.44 8.82 10.16
CA ASN A 63 9.95 10.16 10.41
C ASN A 63 8.53 10.15 10.99
N MET A 64 7.61 9.31 10.46
CA MET A 64 6.24 9.18 10.96
C MET A 64 6.18 8.56 12.35
N VAL A 65 6.89 7.46 12.58
CA VAL A 65 6.95 6.80 13.89
C VAL A 65 7.50 7.76 14.96
N CYS A 66 8.60 8.46 14.67
CA CYS A 66 9.18 9.42 15.58
C CYS A 66 8.27 10.64 15.83
N THR A 67 7.51 11.06 14.81
CA THR A 67 6.56 12.18 14.93
C THR A 67 5.40 11.82 15.85
N ILE A 68 4.83 10.62 15.74
CA ILE A 68 3.67 10.20 16.53
C ILE A 68 4.06 9.63 17.91
N ARG A 69 5.34 9.37 18.15
CA ARG A 69 5.81 8.76 19.40
C ARG A 69 5.31 9.53 20.61
N GLY A 70 4.75 8.80 21.60
CA GLY A 70 4.13 9.35 22.80
C GLY A 70 2.74 9.96 22.59
N ARG A 71 2.19 9.96 21.36
CA ARG A 71 0.83 10.42 21.05
C ARG A 71 -0.03 9.41 20.29
N VAL A 72 0.41 8.16 20.21
CA VAL A 72 -0.34 7.08 19.56
C VAL A 72 -1.72 6.87 20.19
N HIS A 73 -1.85 7.06 21.52
CA HIS A 73 -3.12 6.97 22.23
C HIS A 73 -4.21 7.91 21.68
N LEU A 74 -3.84 9.01 21.02
CA LEU A 74 -4.80 9.92 20.39
C LEU A 74 -5.60 9.27 19.25
N THR A 75 -5.13 8.15 18.71
CA THR A 75 -5.89 7.36 17.70
C THR A 75 -7.21 6.80 18.28
N GLN A 76 -7.29 6.63 19.60
CA GLN A 76 -8.52 6.17 20.25
C GLN A 76 -9.63 7.22 20.17
N TYR A 77 -9.26 8.51 20.20
CA TYR A 77 -10.20 9.61 20.24
C TYR A 77 -10.40 10.29 18.88
N SER A 78 -9.44 10.15 17.95
CA SER A 78 -9.49 10.79 16.65
C SER A 78 -9.60 9.77 15.52
N PRO A 79 -10.80 9.57 14.93
CA PRO A 79 -10.97 8.74 13.74
C PRO A 79 -10.09 9.20 12.57
N THR A 80 -9.98 10.51 12.36
CA THR A 80 -9.08 11.10 11.35
C THR A 80 -7.64 10.60 11.52
N LEU A 81 -7.13 10.61 12.76
CA LEU A 81 -5.77 10.15 13.02
C LEU A 81 -5.64 8.63 12.76
N ARG A 82 -6.69 7.85 13.05
CA ARG A 82 -6.71 6.41 12.73
C ARG A 82 -6.55 6.16 11.23
N PHE A 83 -7.32 6.85 10.39
CA PHE A 83 -7.18 6.78 8.93
C PHE A 83 -5.75 7.10 8.48
N MET A 84 -5.17 8.18 9.00
CA MET A 84 -3.81 8.61 8.64
C MET A 84 -2.74 7.61 9.08
N VAL A 85 -2.84 7.07 10.30
CA VAL A 85 -1.87 6.10 10.83
C VAL A 85 -2.00 4.77 10.12
N PHE A 86 -3.23 4.28 9.89
CA PHE A 86 -3.47 3.07 9.13
C PHE A 86 -2.89 3.20 7.72
N GLY A 87 -3.22 4.27 6.99
CA GLY A 87 -2.69 4.50 5.65
C GLY A 87 -1.16 4.60 5.63
N ALA A 88 -0.53 5.25 6.62
CA ALA A 88 0.92 5.32 6.72
C ALA A 88 1.57 3.94 6.92
N VAL A 89 0.97 3.06 7.71
CA VAL A 89 1.44 1.67 7.87
C VAL A 89 1.26 0.90 6.58
N MET A 90 0.11 1.06 5.92
CA MET A 90 -0.18 0.38 4.63
C MET A 90 0.74 0.88 3.50
N TYR A 91 1.15 2.15 3.51
CA TYR A 91 2.18 2.65 2.59
C TYR A 91 3.49 1.87 2.72
N VAL A 92 3.97 1.68 3.94
CA VAL A 92 5.20 0.92 4.18
C VAL A 92 5.05 -0.53 3.72
N LEU A 93 3.94 -1.17 4.08
CA LEU A 93 3.65 -2.56 3.71
C LEU A 93 3.56 -2.73 2.19
N SER A 94 2.79 -1.86 1.52
CA SER A 94 2.63 -1.86 0.06
C SER A 94 3.98 -1.66 -0.66
N SER A 95 4.78 -0.70 -0.20
CA SER A 95 6.07 -0.41 -0.82
C SER A 95 7.06 -1.56 -0.66
N LEU A 96 7.10 -2.21 0.51
CA LEU A 96 7.96 -3.39 0.74
C LEU A 96 7.48 -4.58 -0.10
N GLN A 97 6.17 -4.80 -0.20
CA GLN A 97 5.60 -5.86 -1.04
C GLN A 97 5.92 -5.62 -2.52
N GLY A 98 5.80 -4.38 -3.02
CA GLY A 98 6.15 -4.04 -4.40
C GLY A 98 7.63 -4.24 -4.71
N SER A 99 8.51 -3.88 -3.79
CA SER A 99 9.93 -4.16 -3.92
C SER A 99 10.19 -5.67 -3.97
N PHE A 100 9.51 -6.45 -3.14
CA PHE A 100 9.61 -7.91 -3.15
C PHE A 100 9.07 -8.51 -4.46
N GLU A 101 7.92 -8.05 -4.94
CA GLU A 101 7.29 -8.47 -6.20
C GLU A 101 8.17 -8.15 -7.43
N ALA A 102 8.99 -7.10 -7.36
CA ALA A 102 9.91 -6.74 -8.43
C ALA A 102 11.04 -7.76 -8.65
N LEU A 103 11.39 -8.57 -7.63
CA LEU A 103 12.41 -9.61 -7.78
C LEU A 103 11.96 -10.66 -8.80
N ARG A 104 12.84 -11.01 -9.75
CA ARG A 104 12.50 -11.93 -10.86
C ARG A 104 11.92 -13.27 -10.39
N ALA A 105 12.46 -13.82 -9.30
CA ALA A 105 11.98 -15.09 -8.72
C ALA A 105 10.55 -14.98 -8.19
N VAL A 106 10.22 -13.88 -7.54
CA VAL A 106 8.88 -13.61 -7.01
C VAL A 106 7.93 -13.23 -8.13
N ASN A 107 8.37 -12.35 -9.04
CA ASN A 107 7.58 -11.88 -10.18
C ASN A 107 7.14 -13.05 -11.07
N ARG A 108 8.00 -14.06 -11.26
CA ARG A 108 7.65 -15.29 -11.99
C ARG A 108 6.41 -16.00 -11.42
N VAL A 109 6.18 -15.93 -10.12
CA VAL A 109 5.00 -16.51 -9.45
C VAL A 109 3.85 -15.51 -9.40
N ALA A 110 4.13 -14.27 -8.99
CA ALA A 110 3.10 -13.27 -8.70
C ALA A 110 2.48 -12.63 -9.96
N HIS A 111 3.24 -12.55 -11.07
CA HIS A 111 2.83 -11.82 -12.27
C HIS A 111 1.57 -12.43 -12.90
N PHE A 112 0.63 -11.57 -13.32
CA PHE A 112 -0.68 -11.95 -13.87
C PHE A 112 -1.57 -12.75 -12.91
N THR A 113 -1.33 -12.71 -11.61
CA THR A 113 -2.16 -13.37 -10.60
C THR A 113 -2.92 -12.38 -9.72
N HIS A 114 -3.81 -12.89 -8.86
CA HIS A 114 -4.49 -12.09 -7.86
C HIS A 114 -3.54 -11.50 -6.80
N PHE A 115 -2.29 -11.97 -6.71
CA PHE A 115 -1.27 -11.38 -5.84
C PHE A 115 -0.96 -9.94 -6.25
N THR A 116 -0.75 -9.68 -7.54
CA THR A 116 -0.52 -8.31 -8.06
C THR A 116 -1.76 -7.43 -7.86
N VAL A 117 -2.96 -8.00 -7.98
CA VAL A 117 -4.21 -7.29 -7.69
C VAL A 117 -4.28 -6.89 -6.21
N ALA A 118 -3.92 -7.80 -5.30
CA ALA A 118 -3.85 -7.52 -3.87
C ALA A 118 -2.87 -6.38 -3.56
N HIS A 119 -1.67 -6.43 -4.16
CA HIS A 119 -0.66 -5.38 -4.04
C HIS A 119 -1.18 -4.02 -4.52
N ALA A 120 -1.80 -3.96 -5.69
CA ALA A 120 -2.35 -2.72 -6.23
C ALA A 120 -3.40 -2.10 -5.31
N HIS A 121 -4.31 -2.91 -4.74
CA HIS A 121 -5.35 -2.42 -3.83
C HIS A 121 -4.81 -2.07 -2.44
N LEU A 122 -3.75 -2.73 -1.99
CA LEU A 122 -3.04 -2.32 -0.77
C LEU A 122 -2.50 -0.88 -0.91
N GLY A 123 -1.92 -0.56 -2.07
CA GLY A 123 -1.44 0.80 -2.37
C GLY A 123 -2.58 1.79 -2.60
N ALA A 124 -3.49 1.49 -3.53
CA ALA A 124 -4.54 2.43 -3.94
C ALA A 124 -5.60 2.63 -2.86
N TYR A 125 -6.09 1.56 -2.22
CA TYR A 125 -7.17 1.66 -1.25
C TYR A 125 -6.64 1.77 0.19
N ALA A 126 -5.86 0.80 0.66
CA ALA A 126 -5.46 0.77 2.06
C ALA A 126 -4.50 1.92 2.43
N PHE A 127 -3.68 2.39 1.50
CA PHE A 127 -2.84 3.57 1.71
C PHE A 127 -3.53 4.85 1.22
N VAL A 128 -3.61 5.06 -0.11
CA VAL A 128 -3.99 6.38 -0.67
C VAL A 128 -5.41 6.76 -0.27
N THR A 129 -6.40 5.89 -0.50
CA THR A 129 -7.80 6.21 -0.21
C THR A 129 -8.04 6.42 1.28
N MET A 130 -7.43 5.61 2.15
CA MET A 130 -7.59 5.80 3.60
C MET A 130 -6.97 7.11 4.08
N VAL A 131 -5.81 7.52 3.54
CA VAL A 131 -5.23 8.84 3.84
C VAL A 131 -6.12 9.97 3.34
N LEU A 132 -6.71 9.83 2.14
CA LEU A 132 -7.65 10.81 1.60
C LEU A 132 -8.92 10.92 2.43
N PHE A 133 -9.50 9.82 2.92
CA PHE A 133 -10.63 9.88 3.85
C PHE A 133 -10.25 10.64 5.12
N GLY A 134 -9.09 10.33 5.71
CA GLY A 134 -8.59 11.08 6.86
C GLY A 134 -8.42 12.56 6.57
N ALA A 135 -7.91 12.92 5.39
CA ALA A 135 -7.76 14.31 4.97
C ALA A 135 -9.12 15.01 4.80
N ILE A 136 -10.11 14.36 4.15
CA ILE A 136 -11.46 14.89 3.97
C ILE A 136 -12.12 15.14 5.33
N TYR A 137 -12.09 14.16 6.23
CA TYR A 137 -12.66 14.30 7.57
C TYR A 137 -12.00 15.40 8.41
N PHE A 138 -10.75 15.71 8.13
CA PHE A 138 -10.03 16.79 8.81
C PHE A 138 -10.29 18.16 8.17
N MET A 139 -10.24 18.25 6.85
CA MET A 139 -10.25 19.53 6.14
C MET A 139 -11.67 20.07 5.91
N LEU A 140 -12.60 19.22 5.52
CA LEU A 140 -13.94 19.67 5.09
C LEU A 140 -14.70 20.44 6.18
N PRO A 141 -14.73 20.03 7.46
CA PRO A 141 -15.35 20.82 8.51
C PRO A 141 -14.74 22.22 8.65
N ARG A 142 -13.43 22.33 8.46
CA ARG A 142 -12.70 23.61 8.56
C ARG A 142 -12.99 24.54 7.40
N VAL A 143 -13.14 23.99 6.19
CA VAL A 143 -13.48 24.77 4.99
C VAL A 143 -14.93 25.22 5.03
N LEU A 144 -15.84 24.38 5.48
CA LEU A 144 -17.26 24.66 5.53
C LEU A 144 -17.71 25.37 6.83
N HIS A 145 -16.80 25.53 7.80
CA HIS A 145 -17.11 26.05 9.16
C HIS A 145 -18.28 25.32 9.81
N ARG A 146 -18.40 24.00 9.58
CA ARG A 146 -19.48 23.16 10.12
C ARG A 146 -18.93 21.83 10.55
N GLU A 147 -19.31 21.36 11.73
CA GLU A 147 -18.95 20.03 12.23
C GLU A 147 -19.76 18.92 11.54
N TRP A 148 -19.23 17.70 11.56
CA TRP A 148 -19.95 16.53 11.05
C TRP A 148 -21.20 16.25 11.91
N ALA A 149 -22.35 16.06 11.26
CA ALA A 149 -23.62 15.80 11.95
C ALA A 149 -23.57 14.52 12.80
N TRP A 150 -22.86 13.50 12.34
CA TRP A 150 -22.74 12.21 13.04
C TRP A 150 -21.28 11.73 13.14
N PRO A 151 -20.47 12.30 14.05
CA PRO A 151 -19.03 11.95 14.16
C PRO A 151 -18.76 10.47 14.42
N ARG A 152 -19.69 9.77 15.08
CA ARG A 152 -19.57 8.32 15.34
C ARG A 152 -19.53 7.47 14.07
N LEU A 153 -20.22 7.91 13.01
CA LEU A 153 -20.20 7.19 11.72
C LEU A 153 -18.82 7.23 11.06
N ILE A 154 -17.99 8.21 11.36
CA ILE A 154 -16.59 8.26 10.86
C ILE A 154 -15.79 7.08 11.45
N ALA A 155 -16.03 6.75 12.72
CA ALA A 155 -15.38 5.60 13.33
C ALA A 155 -15.89 4.27 12.74
N VAL A 156 -17.20 4.15 12.50
CA VAL A 156 -17.80 2.98 11.83
C VAL A 156 -17.21 2.82 10.43
N HIS A 157 -17.18 3.91 9.64
CA HIS A 157 -16.56 3.90 8.31
C HIS A 157 -15.10 3.44 8.36
N PHE A 158 -14.31 3.95 9.31
CA PHE A 158 -12.92 3.51 9.47
C PHE A 158 -12.81 1.99 9.64
N TRP A 159 -13.56 1.43 10.58
CA TRP A 159 -13.45 0.00 10.89
C TRP A 159 -13.95 -0.88 9.75
N LEU A 160 -15.06 -0.51 9.09
CA LEU A 160 -15.56 -1.25 7.94
C LEU A 160 -14.57 -1.21 6.78
N ALA A 161 -14.03 -0.02 6.46
CA ALA A 161 -13.06 0.15 5.38
C ALA A 161 -11.75 -0.58 5.67
N ALA A 162 -11.19 -0.41 6.88
CA ALA A 162 -9.93 -1.05 7.27
C ALA A 162 -10.06 -2.59 7.31
N THR A 163 -11.12 -3.11 7.90
CA THR A 163 -11.35 -4.56 7.96
C THR A 163 -11.60 -5.12 6.56
N GLY A 164 -12.48 -4.49 5.78
CA GLY A 164 -12.81 -4.94 4.41
C GLY A 164 -11.58 -5.02 3.52
N ILE A 165 -10.74 -3.98 3.49
CA ILE A 165 -9.54 -4.00 2.65
C ILE A 165 -8.49 -5.01 3.15
N MET A 166 -8.38 -5.23 4.46
CA MET A 166 -7.44 -6.22 5.00
C MET A 166 -7.88 -7.65 4.68
N VAL A 167 -9.17 -7.95 4.79
CA VAL A 167 -9.73 -9.24 4.38
C VAL A 167 -9.46 -9.46 2.89
N TYR A 168 -9.83 -8.50 2.05
CA TYR A 168 -9.57 -8.53 0.61
C TYR A 168 -8.08 -8.78 0.29
N PHE A 169 -7.20 -8.01 0.90
CA PHE A 169 -5.76 -8.12 0.70
C PHE A 169 -5.21 -9.50 1.07
N ILE A 170 -5.60 -10.05 2.23
CA ILE A 170 -5.10 -11.34 2.72
C ILE A 170 -5.54 -12.47 1.78
N PHE A 171 -6.82 -12.53 1.45
CA PHE A 171 -7.34 -13.62 0.61
C PHE A 171 -6.81 -13.58 -0.82
N LEU A 172 -6.70 -12.39 -1.42
CA LEU A 172 -6.11 -12.27 -2.75
C LEU A 172 -4.61 -12.53 -2.76
N THR A 173 -3.88 -12.17 -1.71
CA THR A 173 -2.45 -12.48 -1.60
C THR A 173 -2.23 -13.99 -1.55
N ILE A 174 -2.98 -14.70 -0.70
CA ILE A 174 -2.88 -16.16 -0.57
C ILE A 174 -3.35 -16.85 -1.87
N GLY A 175 -4.56 -16.52 -2.33
CA GLY A 175 -5.13 -17.10 -3.54
C GLY A 175 -4.27 -16.83 -4.78
N GLY A 176 -3.73 -15.62 -4.91
CA GLY A 176 -2.86 -15.23 -6.01
C GLY A 176 -1.51 -15.94 -6.00
N TRP A 177 -0.93 -16.16 -4.82
CA TRP A 177 0.31 -16.95 -4.72
C TRP A 177 0.10 -18.42 -5.10
N LEU A 178 -1.00 -19.03 -4.64
CA LEU A 178 -1.37 -20.39 -5.01
C LEU A 178 -1.70 -20.49 -6.51
N GLN A 179 -2.36 -19.50 -7.08
CA GLN A 179 -2.58 -19.41 -8.53
C GLN A 179 -1.26 -19.40 -9.29
N GLY A 180 -0.34 -18.53 -8.90
CA GLY A 180 0.96 -18.41 -9.57
C GLY A 180 1.78 -19.68 -9.48
N THR A 181 1.79 -20.37 -8.34
CA THR A 181 2.46 -21.67 -8.21
C THR A 181 1.82 -22.74 -9.10
N ALA A 182 0.48 -22.75 -9.22
CA ALA A 182 -0.22 -23.65 -10.13
C ALA A 182 0.09 -23.36 -11.60
N MET A 183 0.26 -22.07 -11.97
CA MET A 183 0.62 -21.65 -13.34
C MET A 183 2.07 -22.04 -13.75
N LEU A 184 2.92 -22.40 -12.80
CA LEU A 184 4.28 -22.90 -13.12
C LEU A 184 4.27 -24.34 -13.66
N ASP A 185 3.19 -25.07 -13.48
CA ASP A 185 3.00 -26.40 -14.05
C ASP A 185 2.48 -26.29 -15.49
N ALA A 186 3.35 -26.51 -16.47
CA ALA A 186 3.03 -26.42 -17.89
C ALA A 186 1.98 -27.46 -18.35
N ALA A 187 1.76 -28.53 -17.58
CA ALA A 187 0.75 -29.55 -17.88
C ALA A 187 -0.66 -29.14 -17.44
N LYS A 188 -0.76 -28.12 -16.57
CA LYS A 188 -2.03 -27.67 -16.00
C LYS A 188 -2.72 -26.65 -16.92
N PRO A 189 -3.99 -26.87 -17.31
CA PRO A 189 -4.75 -25.88 -18.05
C PRO A 189 -4.84 -24.54 -17.29
N PHE A 190 -4.81 -23.42 -18.03
CA PHE A 190 -4.86 -22.08 -17.42
C PHE A 190 -6.08 -21.89 -16.50
N MET A 191 -7.26 -22.33 -16.95
CA MET A 191 -8.49 -22.19 -16.17
C MET A 191 -8.48 -22.99 -14.87
N ASP A 192 -7.80 -24.14 -14.84
CA ASP A 192 -7.63 -24.93 -13.62
C ASP A 192 -6.71 -24.22 -12.63
N SER A 193 -5.68 -23.50 -13.14
CA SER A 193 -4.82 -22.67 -12.31
C SER A 193 -5.56 -21.46 -11.74
N VAL A 194 -6.48 -20.87 -12.50
CA VAL A 194 -7.36 -19.79 -12.02
C VAL A 194 -8.35 -20.33 -10.97
N ALA A 195 -8.91 -21.52 -11.19
CA ALA A 195 -9.88 -22.14 -10.28
C ALA A 195 -9.33 -22.36 -8.85
N VAL A 196 -8.02 -22.45 -8.69
CA VAL A 196 -7.37 -22.53 -7.36
C VAL A 196 -7.68 -21.31 -6.48
N THR A 197 -8.01 -20.15 -7.07
CA THR A 197 -8.34 -18.93 -6.32
C THR A 197 -9.77 -18.89 -5.81
N LEU A 198 -10.69 -19.68 -6.39
CA LEU A 198 -12.13 -19.61 -6.10
C LEU A 198 -12.46 -19.75 -4.60
N PRO A 199 -11.84 -20.68 -3.84
CA PRO A 199 -12.11 -20.78 -2.41
C PRO A 199 -11.79 -19.51 -1.59
N TYR A 200 -10.94 -18.63 -2.14
CA TYR A 200 -10.51 -17.38 -1.52
C TYR A 200 -11.30 -16.16 -2.00
N LEU A 201 -12.13 -16.32 -3.06
CA LEU A 201 -12.90 -15.23 -3.67
C LEU A 201 -14.41 -15.33 -3.42
N GLN A 202 -14.89 -16.45 -2.91
CA GLN A 202 -16.33 -16.75 -2.76
C GLN A 202 -16.93 -16.35 -1.40
N TRP A 203 -16.24 -15.49 -0.62
CA TRP A 203 -16.69 -15.03 0.71
C TRP A 203 -17.32 -13.65 0.70
#